data_00b141210012a76bc97b011b167345a6
#
_entry.id   00b141210012a76bc97b011b167345a6
#
_cell.length_a   1.000
_cell.length_b   1.000
_cell.length_c   1.000
_cell.angle_alpha   90.00
_cell.angle_beta   90.00
_cell.angle_gamma   90.00
#
_symmetry.space_group_name_H-M   'P 1'
#
loop_
_entity.id
_entity.type
_entity.pdbx_description
1 polymer ?
#
loop_
_entity_poly.entity_id
_entity_poly.type
_entity_poly.pdbx_seq_one_letter_code
_entity_poly.pdbx_strand_id
1 'polypeptide(L)'
;MKYPILIHKDSDSDYGVTIPDIPGCFTAGETLEEAVKNIQEAVELFYEGEETATPPWPSDIEVLLSDNTLYSAEGFWFLADIDFSFLSAKTVRVNITLPEYKLAIIDRKAKQKGLSRSAFLIESAEKAV
;
A
#
# COMPACT_ATOMS: atom_id res chain seq x y z
N MET A 1 -3.39 -0.50 -7.21
CA MET A 1 -3.08 -1.92 -7.50
C MET A 1 -4.17 -2.81 -6.95
N LYS A 2 -4.42 -3.91 -7.62
CA LYS A 2 -5.44 -4.86 -7.21
C LYS A 2 -4.83 -6.01 -6.41
N TYR A 3 -5.45 -6.29 -5.28
CA TYR A 3 -4.98 -7.32 -4.36
C TYR A 3 -6.00 -8.46 -4.27
N PRO A 4 -5.53 -9.71 -4.26
CA PRO A 4 -6.44 -10.82 -4.06
C PRO A 4 -6.94 -10.83 -2.62
N ILE A 5 -8.24 -10.97 -2.45
CA ILE A 5 -8.87 -11.11 -1.14
C ILE A 5 -9.76 -12.34 -1.13
N LEU A 6 -9.90 -12.92 0.05
CA LEU A 6 -10.77 -14.06 0.26
C LEU A 6 -11.99 -13.59 1.05
N ILE A 7 -13.16 -13.81 0.49
CA ILE A 7 -14.43 -13.51 1.14
C ILE A 7 -15.08 -14.82 1.54
N HIS A 8 -15.43 -14.93 2.80
CA HIS A 8 -16.08 -16.13 3.34
C HIS A 8 -17.28 -15.75 4.21
N LYS A 9 -18.24 -16.64 4.27
CA LYS A 9 -19.43 -16.47 5.09
C LYS A 9 -19.90 -17.82 5.64
N ASP A 10 -20.03 -17.90 6.96
CA ASP A 10 -20.70 -19.02 7.61
C ASP A 10 -22.20 -18.77 7.61
N SER A 11 -23.02 -19.82 7.76
CA SER A 11 -24.47 -19.75 7.57
C SER A 11 -25.18 -18.73 8.45
N ASP A 12 -24.65 -18.41 9.61
CA ASP A 12 -25.26 -17.47 10.57
C ASP A 12 -24.35 -16.29 10.91
N SER A 13 -23.36 -16.00 10.05
CA SER A 13 -22.40 -14.95 10.34
C SER A 13 -22.34 -13.92 9.21
N ASP A 14 -21.64 -12.82 9.49
CA ASP A 14 -21.34 -11.80 8.50
C ASP A 14 -20.36 -12.31 7.43
N TYR A 15 -20.24 -11.55 6.37
CA TYR A 15 -19.16 -11.78 5.39
C TYR A 15 -17.83 -11.37 6.00
N GLY A 16 -16.90 -12.30 6.06
CA GLY A 16 -15.55 -12.03 6.52
C GLY A 16 -14.61 -11.82 5.34
N VAL A 17 -13.64 -10.95 5.51
CA VAL A 17 -12.64 -10.63 4.48
C VAL A 17 -11.25 -10.86 5.04
N THR A 18 -10.45 -11.65 4.32
CA THR A 18 -9.03 -11.86 4.61
C THR A 18 -8.21 -11.31 3.45
N ILE A 19 -7.19 -10.55 3.78
CA ILE A 19 -6.26 -9.98 2.80
C ILE A 19 -4.90 -10.67 2.97
N PRO A 20 -4.60 -11.70 2.16
CA PRO A 20 -3.37 -12.48 2.35
C PRO A 20 -2.09 -11.65 2.29
N ASP A 21 -2.03 -10.63 1.45
CA ASP A 21 -0.85 -9.78 1.31
C ASP A 21 -0.64 -8.82 2.48
N ILE A 22 -1.64 -8.68 3.35
CA ILE A 22 -1.55 -7.87 4.56
C ILE A 22 -1.94 -8.74 5.75
N PRO A 23 -1.02 -9.60 6.23
CA PRO A 23 -1.31 -10.50 7.35
C PRO A 23 -1.75 -9.75 8.60
N GLY A 24 -2.83 -10.18 9.22
CA GLY A 24 -3.39 -9.52 10.40
C GLY A 24 -4.42 -8.44 10.09
N CYS A 25 -4.64 -8.12 8.83
CA CYS A 25 -5.66 -7.17 8.43
C CYS A 25 -6.95 -7.92 8.02
N PHE A 26 -8.00 -7.71 8.78
CA PHE A 26 -9.28 -8.37 8.57
C PHE A 26 -10.40 -7.35 8.62
N THR A 27 -11.49 -7.64 7.93
CA THR A 27 -12.71 -6.86 8.05
C THR A 27 -13.93 -7.75 7.82
N ALA A 28 -15.09 -7.18 7.98
CA ALA A 28 -16.36 -7.90 7.83
C ALA A 28 -17.47 -6.92 7.47
N GLY A 29 -18.61 -7.45 7.03
CA GLY A 29 -19.81 -6.68 6.79
C GLY A 29 -21.03 -7.59 6.78
N GLU A 30 -22.19 -7.04 7.11
CA GLU A 30 -23.44 -7.80 7.11
C GLU A 30 -23.85 -8.20 5.70
N THR A 31 -23.48 -7.40 4.71
CA THR A 31 -23.69 -7.68 3.30
C THR A 31 -22.35 -7.75 2.57
N LEU A 32 -22.35 -8.38 1.40
CA LEU A 32 -21.16 -8.44 0.58
C LEU A 32 -20.66 -7.04 0.20
N GLU A 33 -21.58 -6.17 -0.17
CA GLU A 33 -21.27 -4.79 -0.53
C GLU A 33 -20.62 -4.04 0.63
N GLU A 34 -21.16 -4.21 1.83
CA GLU A 34 -20.57 -3.58 3.03
C GLU A 34 -19.19 -4.13 3.36
N ALA A 35 -18.99 -5.45 3.26
CA ALA A 35 -17.70 -6.07 3.49
C ALA A 35 -16.63 -5.53 2.53
N VAL A 36 -16.96 -5.42 1.25
CA VAL A 36 -16.05 -4.88 0.24
C VAL A 36 -15.75 -3.41 0.49
N LYS A 37 -16.76 -2.64 0.85
CA LYS A 37 -16.60 -1.21 1.17
C LYS A 37 -15.67 -1.01 2.37
N ASN A 38 -15.71 -1.90 3.34
CA ASN A 38 -14.92 -1.78 4.56
C ASN A 38 -13.44 -2.15 4.38
N ILE A 39 -13.06 -2.71 3.24
CA ILE A 39 -11.67 -3.12 2.97
C ILE A 39 -10.71 -1.93 3.05
N GLN A 40 -11.03 -0.85 2.37
CA GLN A 40 -10.17 0.34 2.34
C GLN A 40 -9.97 0.91 3.75
N GLU A 41 -11.05 1.03 4.52
CA GLU A 41 -10.99 1.53 5.89
C GLU A 41 -10.15 0.62 6.78
N ALA A 42 -10.31 -0.69 6.65
CA ALA A 42 -9.53 -1.66 7.43
C ALA A 42 -8.04 -1.55 7.14
N VAL A 43 -7.67 -1.35 5.87
CA VAL A 43 -6.28 -1.18 5.47
C VAL A 43 -5.71 0.11 6.04
N GLU A 44 -6.45 1.21 5.97
CA GLU A 44 -6.01 2.49 6.53
C GLU A 44 -5.81 2.40 8.04
N LEU A 45 -6.72 1.74 8.76
CA LEU A 45 -6.59 1.52 10.20
C LEU A 45 -5.41 0.62 10.55
N PHE A 46 -5.17 -0.41 9.74
CA PHE A 46 -4.06 -1.32 9.96
C PHE A 46 -2.70 -0.61 9.91
N TYR A 47 -2.57 0.36 9.01
CA TYR A 47 -1.35 1.13 8.85
C TYR A 47 -1.32 2.42 9.68
N GLU A 48 -2.29 2.64 10.55
CA GLU A 48 -2.31 3.82 11.41
C GLU A 48 -1.06 3.85 12.29
N GLY A 49 -0.33 4.95 12.24
CA GLY A 49 0.96 5.09 12.94
C GLY A 49 2.16 4.55 12.17
N GLU A 50 1.96 3.92 11.02
CA GLU A 50 3.02 3.35 10.18
C GLU A 50 3.06 3.98 8.79
N GLU A 51 2.91 5.29 8.71
CA GLU A 51 2.77 6.01 7.44
C GLU A 51 4.01 5.93 6.55
N THR A 52 5.14 5.47 7.10
CA THR A 52 6.37 5.26 6.32
C THR A 52 6.47 3.85 5.75
N ALA A 53 5.48 3.00 6.03
CA ALA A 53 5.48 1.63 5.51
C ALA A 53 5.38 1.62 3.99
N THR A 54 5.92 0.58 3.39
CA THR A 54 5.83 0.36 1.95
C THR A 54 4.66 -0.59 1.67
N PRO A 55 3.79 -0.28 0.70
CA PRO A 55 2.73 -1.20 0.32
C PRO A 55 3.30 -2.55 -0.14
N PRO A 56 2.66 -3.68 0.23
CA PRO A 56 3.12 -4.97 -0.26
C PRO A 56 2.84 -5.12 -1.76
N TRP A 57 3.65 -5.94 -2.43
CA TRP A 57 3.34 -6.32 -3.80
C TRP A 57 2.17 -7.29 -3.81
N PRO A 58 1.20 -7.10 -4.72
CA PRO A 58 0.09 -8.03 -4.83
C PRO A 58 0.56 -9.43 -5.22
N SER A 59 0.08 -10.45 -4.53
CA SER A 59 0.32 -11.83 -4.91
C SER A 59 -0.47 -12.18 -6.17
N ASP A 60 0.02 -13.17 -6.91
CA ASP A 60 -0.71 -13.71 -8.05
C ASP A 60 -1.87 -14.56 -7.53
N ILE A 61 -3.08 -14.20 -7.90
CA ILE A 61 -4.28 -14.93 -7.46
C ILE A 61 -4.26 -16.39 -7.92
N GLU A 62 -3.66 -16.68 -9.06
CA GLU A 62 -3.57 -18.06 -9.55
C GLU A 62 -2.71 -18.94 -8.63
N VAL A 63 -1.64 -18.37 -8.07
CA VAL A 63 -0.80 -19.05 -7.10
C VAL A 63 -1.58 -19.34 -5.82
N LEU A 64 -2.36 -18.36 -5.34
CA LEU A 64 -3.17 -18.53 -4.14
C LEU A 64 -4.29 -19.56 -4.34
N LEU A 65 -4.89 -19.59 -5.53
CA LEU A 65 -5.93 -20.56 -5.88
C LEU A 65 -5.38 -22.00 -5.90
N SER A 66 -4.12 -22.19 -6.25
CA SER A 66 -3.50 -23.50 -6.29
C SER A 66 -3.04 -24.01 -4.92
N ASP A 67 -2.97 -23.13 -3.91
CA ASP A 67 -2.55 -23.48 -2.56
C ASP A 67 -3.75 -23.80 -1.68
N ASN A 68 -4.12 -25.07 -1.64
CA ASN A 68 -5.27 -25.54 -0.87
C ASN A 68 -4.99 -25.68 0.62
N THR A 69 -3.76 -25.45 1.07
CA THR A 69 -3.41 -25.66 2.49
C THR A 69 -3.61 -24.42 3.34
N LEU A 70 -3.40 -23.24 2.75
CA LEU A 70 -3.49 -21.97 3.48
C LEU A 70 -4.90 -21.39 3.52
N TYR A 71 -5.65 -21.57 2.43
CA TYR A 71 -6.98 -20.95 2.28
C TYR A 71 -7.96 -21.95 1.68
N SER A 72 -8.11 -23.09 2.35
CA SER A 72 -9.07 -24.13 1.95
C SER A 72 -10.51 -23.76 2.25
N ALA A 73 -10.76 -22.52 2.51
CA ALA A 73 -12.01 -22.06 3.06
C ALA A 73 -13.19 -22.09 2.10
N GLU A 74 -14.35 -22.26 2.65
CA GLU A 74 -15.63 -22.08 2.00
C GLU A 74 -15.83 -20.60 1.69
N GLY A 75 -15.26 -20.14 0.60
CA GLY A 75 -15.32 -18.74 0.22
C GLY A 75 -14.97 -18.56 -1.23
N PHE A 76 -14.90 -17.32 -1.64
CA PHE A 76 -14.53 -16.99 -3.01
C PHE A 76 -13.47 -15.90 -3.03
N TRP A 77 -12.67 -15.95 -4.08
CA TRP A 77 -11.62 -14.97 -4.31
C TRP A 77 -12.13 -13.82 -5.17
N PHE A 78 -11.58 -12.65 -4.91
CA PHE A 78 -11.94 -11.46 -5.66
C PHE A 78 -10.74 -10.50 -5.62
N LEU A 79 -10.60 -9.68 -6.66
CA LEU A 79 -9.52 -8.69 -6.74
C LEU A 79 -10.04 -7.34 -6.30
N ALA A 80 -9.52 -6.83 -5.20
CA ALA A 80 -9.90 -5.54 -4.66
C ALA A 80 -8.86 -4.48 -5.02
N ASP A 81 -9.33 -3.33 -5.45
CA ASP A 81 -8.46 -2.18 -5.68
C ASP A 81 -8.27 -1.46 -4.35
N ILE A 82 -7.05 -1.51 -3.83
CA ILE A 82 -6.70 -0.86 -2.56
C ILE A 82 -5.82 0.35 -2.86
N ASP A 83 -6.23 1.50 -2.35
CA ASP A 83 -5.50 2.75 -2.50
C ASP A 83 -4.56 2.95 -1.32
N PHE A 84 -3.26 2.95 -1.57
CA PHE A 84 -2.22 3.16 -0.56
C PHE A 84 -1.66 4.58 -0.55
N SER A 85 -2.31 5.52 -1.25
CA SER A 85 -1.84 6.91 -1.31
C SER A 85 -1.77 7.58 0.06
N PHE A 86 -2.55 7.09 1.02
CA PHE A 86 -2.52 7.62 2.39
C PHE A 86 -1.16 7.42 3.07
N LEU A 87 -0.36 6.43 2.66
CA LEU A 87 0.99 6.20 3.21
C LEU A 87 1.98 7.29 2.76
N SER A 88 1.74 7.91 1.62
CA SER A 88 2.62 8.96 1.10
C SER A 88 2.20 10.37 1.53
N ALA A 89 1.10 10.50 2.27
CA ALA A 89 0.57 11.81 2.66
C ALA A 89 1.40 12.50 3.73
N LYS A 90 2.19 11.76 4.51
CA LYS A 90 2.99 12.33 5.59
C LYS A 90 4.36 12.78 5.08
N THR A 91 4.66 14.06 5.29
CA THR A 91 5.95 14.63 4.95
C THR A 91 6.89 14.52 6.15
N VAL A 92 8.09 13.99 5.91
CA VAL A 92 9.13 13.86 6.94
C VAL A 92 10.28 14.81 6.59
N ARG A 93 10.72 15.61 7.57
CA ARG A 93 11.89 16.45 7.38
C ARG A 93 13.17 15.64 7.53
N VAL A 94 14.06 15.74 6.54
CA VAL A 94 15.36 15.07 6.56
C VAL A 94 16.44 16.12 6.38
N ASN A 95 17.45 16.11 7.25
CA ASN A 95 18.59 16.99 7.15
C ASN A 95 19.79 16.23 6.60
N ILE A 96 20.44 16.80 5.58
CA ILE A 96 21.68 16.24 5.02
C ILE A 96 22.77 17.28 5.05
N THR A 97 24.01 16.83 5.22
CA THR A 97 25.18 17.69 5.25
C THR A 97 25.95 17.54 3.94
N LEU A 98 26.25 18.64 3.28
CA LEU A 98 26.92 18.65 1.99
C LEU A 98 28.06 19.69 2.00
N PRO A 99 29.17 19.43 1.27
CA PRO A 99 30.13 20.48 0.96
C PRO A 99 29.43 21.60 0.16
N GLU A 100 29.86 22.84 0.41
CA GLU A 100 29.23 24.00 -0.21
C GLU A 100 29.23 23.94 -1.74
N TYR A 101 30.31 23.48 -2.35
CA TYR A 101 30.39 23.42 -3.81
C TYR A 101 29.43 22.39 -4.41
N LYS A 102 29.17 21.30 -3.70
CA LYS A 102 28.18 20.28 -4.16
C LYS A 102 26.76 20.82 -4.08
N LEU A 103 26.46 21.57 -3.03
CA LEU A 103 25.18 22.22 -2.91
C LEU A 103 24.94 23.21 -4.05
N ALA A 104 25.97 24.00 -4.41
CA ALA A 104 25.87 24.93 -5.53
C ALA A 104 25.58 24.21 -6.85
N ILE A 105 26.20 23.06 -7.08
CA ILE A 105 25.96 22.24 -8.27
C ILE A 105 24.52 21.75 -8.30
N ILE A 106 24.02 21.24 -7.16
CA ILE A 106 22.65 20.73 -7.04
C ILE A 106 21.64 21.86 -7.32
N ASP A 107 21.84 23.02 -6.71
CA ASP A 107 20.93 24.15 -6.87
C ASP A 107 20.91 24.64 -8.32
N ARG A 108 22.03 24.67 -8.99
CA ARG A 108 22.10 25.05 -10.40
C ARG A 108 21.32 24.08 -11.28
N LYS A 109 21.51 22.77 -11.07
CA LYS A 109 20.79 21.75 -11.81
C LYS A 109 19.28 21.79 -11.55
N ALA A 110 18.89 22.02 -10.31
CA ALA A 110 17.49 22.16 -9.94
C ALA A 110 16.86 23.34 -10.68
N LYS A 111 17.54 24.47 -10.69
CA LYS A 111 17.08 25.68 -11.37
C LYS A 111 16.94 25.47 -12.88
N GLN A 112 17.88 24.75 -13.50
CA GLN A 112 17.81 24.43 -14.93
C GLN A 112 16.57 23.60 -15.27
N LYS A 113 16.12 22.75 -14.34
CA LYS A 113 14.92 21.93 -14.52
C LYS A 113 13.64 22.61 -14.03
N GLY A 114 13.74 23.82 -13.49
CA GLY A 114 12.59 24.52 -12.93
C GLY A 114 12.05 23.89 -11.64
N LEU A 115 12.92 23.21 -10.89
CA LEU A 115 12.53 22.51 -9.66
C LEU A 115 13.17 23.20 -8.44
N SER A 116 12.53 23.02 -7.28
CA SER A 116 13.14 23.36 -6.00
C SER A 116 14.28 22.36 -5.70
N ARG A 117 15.15 22.72 -4.76
CA ARG A 117 16.20 21.81 -4.29
C ARG A 117 15.63 20.46 -3.86
N SER A 118 14.60 20.49 -3.01
CA SER A 118 13.98 19.26 -2.50
C SER A 118 13.35 18.43 -3.61
N ALA A 119 12.61 19.04 -4.51
CA ALA A 119 11.98 18.34 -5.62
C ALA A 119 13.03 17.71 -6.55
N PHE A 120 14.13 18.42 -6.80
CA PHE A 120 15.21 17.90 -7.63
C PHE A 120 15.89 16.69 -6.98
N LEU A 121 16.18 16.77 -5.68
CA LEU A 121 16.81 15.66 -4.95
C LEU A 121 15.93 14.42 -4.91
N ILE A 122 14.62 14.60 -4.66
CA ILE A 122 13.66 13.49 -4.64
C ILE A 122 13.58 12.83 -6.02
N GLU A 123 13.41 13.61 -7.07
CA GLU A 123 13.32 13.10 -8.43
C GLU A 123 14.58 12.37 -8.84
N SER A 124 15.74 12.92 -8.52
CA SER A 124 17.04 12.31 -8.86
C SER A 124 17.24 10.98 -8.15
N ALA A 125 16.87 10.91 -6.86
CA ALA A 125 16.96 9.68 -6.07
C ALA A 125 16.02 8.59 -6.59
N GLU A 126 14.79 8.97 -6.96
CA GLU A 126 13.81 8.04 -7.50
C GLU A 126 14.25 7.46 -8.85
N LYS A 127 14.95 8.24 -9.66
CA LYS A 127 15.45 7.81 -10.98
C LYS A 127 16.77 7.03 -10.91
N ALA A 128 17.44 7.02 -9.77
CA ALA A 128 18.70 6.31 -9.61
C ALA A 128 18.50 4.80 -9.76
N VAL A 129 19.45 4.17 -10.44
CA VAL A 129 19.41 2.73 -10.73
C VAL A 129 20.32 1.98 -9.75
#